data_027aaa9929f62bd78724f300fe127d7d
#
_entry.id   027aaa9929f62bd78724f300fe127d7d
#
_cell.length_a   1.000
_cell.length_b   1.000
_cell.length_c   1.000
_cell.angle_alpha   90.00
_cell.angle_beta   90.00
_cell.angle_gamma   90.00
#
_symmetry.space_group_name_H-M   'P 1'
#
loop_
_entity.id
_entity.type
_entity.pdbx_description
1 polymer ?
#
loop_
_entity_poly.entity_id
_entity_poly.type
_entity_poly.pdbx_seq_one_letter_code
_entity_poly.pdbx_strand_id
1 'polypeptide(L)'
;MHHEYEELCETIPEPKCALNFTNPFELLVATVLSAQTTDKRVNMVTPVLFGRFPGPADLQAADPEQVEDIIHSIGFHRTKTKNIIRLSHDLCERYDGTVPDSMEELTALPGVGRKTANVVLGNAFDKPGFPVDTHVIRVTGRLHWRSDWASPTPDPVAIECEITACFPPSEWTDLSHRLIMHGRTTCHARKPDCLDCPLNDTCPSAFKV
;
A
#
# COMPACT_ATOMS: atom_id res chain seq x y z
N MET A 1 22.52 1.66 -3.88
CA MET A 1 21.17 1.11 -4.00
C MET A 1 21.11 -0.40 -3.75
N HIS A 2 21.81 -1.25 -4.53
CA HIS A 2 21.76 -2.71 -4.30
C HIS A 2 22.34 -3.12 -2.94
N HIS A 3 23.46 -2.56 -2.52
CA HIS A 3 24.05 -2.84 -1.22
C HIS A 3 23.12 -2.47 -0.05
N GLU A 4 22.52 -1.29 -0.08
CA GLU A 4 21.56 -0.90 0.96
C GLU A 4 20.30 -1.78 0.95
N TYR A 5 19.93 -2.31 -0.23
CA TYR A 5 18.81 -3.26 -0.32
C TYR A 5 19.17 -4.62 0.28
N GLU A 6 20.40 -5.11 0.08
CA GLU A 6 20.91 -6.33 0.72
C GLU A 6 20.86 -6.21 2.25
N GLU A 7 21.31 -5.09 2.82
CA GLU A 7 21.19 -4.80 4.26
C GLU A 7 19.74 -4.77 4.76
N LEU A 8 18.83 -4.23 3.94
CA LEU A 8 17.39 -4.28 4.26
C LEU A 8 16.82 -5.71 4.19
N CYS A 9 17.32 -6.57 3.31
CA CYS A 9 16.92 -7.97 3.26
C CYS A 9 17.38 -8.74 4.51
N GLU A 10 18.57 -8.46 5.02
CA GLU A 10 19.08 -9.08 6.25
C GLU A 10 18.30 -8.62 7.49
N THR A 11 18.01 -7.31 7.58
CA THR A 11 17.30 -6.74 8.73
C THR A 11 15.80 -6.99 8.71
N ILE A 12 15.20 -7.13 7.51
CA ILE A 12 13.77 -7.37 7.31
C ILE A 12 13.62 -8.59 6.38
N PRO A 13 13.91 -9.81 6.87
CA PRO A 13 13.92 -11.00 6.01
C PRO A 13 12.54 -11.38 5.48
N GLU A 14 11.48 -11.13 6.25
CA GLU A 14 10.10 -11.48 5.91
C GLU A 14 9.21 -10.22 5.83
N PRO A 15 9.30 -9.42 4.75
CA PRO A 15 8.43 -8.28 4.57
C PRO A 15 6.99 -8.75 4.31
N LYS A 16 6.02 -8.10 4.97
CA LYS A 16 4.61 -8.51 4.86
C LYS A 16 3.69 -7.30 4.71
N CYS A 17 2.60 -7.50 3.99
CA CYS A 17 1.51 -6.55 3.97
C CYS A 17 0.97 -6.35 5.38
N ALA A 18 0.79 -5.10 5.80
CA ALA A 18 0.27 -4.79 7.13
C ALA A 18 -1.26 -4.93 7.25
N LEU A 19 -1.96 -5.03 6.12
CA LEU A 19 -3.41 -5.27 6.09
C LEU A 19 -3.70 -6.77 6.18
N ASN A 20 -4.70 -7.14 6.98
CA ASN A 20 -5.19 -8.51 7.09
C ASN A 20 -6.20 -8.78 5.97
N PHE A 21 -6.03 -9.89 5.27
CA PHE A 21 -6.93 -10.35 4.21
C PHE A 21 -6.81 -11.86 4.01
N THR A 22 -7.82 -12.47 3.43
CA THR A 22 -7.85 -13.90 3.08
C THR A 22 -8.01 -14.12 1.57
N ASN A 23 -8.41 -13.09 0.83
CA ASN A 23 -8.65 -13.15 -0.62
C ASN A 23 -8.44 -11.76 -1.27
N PRO A 24 -8.37 -11.67 -2.61
CA PRO A 24 -8.14 -10.41 -3.32
C PRO A 24 -9.20 -9.33 -3.07
N PHE A 25 -10.47 -9.69 -2.88
CA PHE A 25 -11.55 -8.74 -2.60
C PHE A 25 -11.34 -8.06 -1.24
N GLU A 26 -11.04 -8.83 -0.21
CA GLU A 26 -10.74 -8.29 1.11
C GLU A 26 -9.55 -7.33 1.09
N LEU A 27 -8.46 -7.70 0.39
CA LEU A 27 -7.31 -6.81 0.26
C LEU A 27 -7.64 -5.53 -0.48
N LEU A 28 -8.40 -5.62 -1.59
CA LEU A 28 -8.80 -4.45 -2.37
C LEU A 28 -9.63 -3.47 -1.51
N VAL A 29 -10.67 -3.97 -0.84
CA VAL A 29 -11.51 -3.15 0.05
C VAL A 29 -10.70 -2.59 1.22
N ALA A 30 -9.89 -3.41 1.89
CA ALA A 30 -9.05 -2.95 3.01
C ALA A 30 -8.07 -1.86 2.56
N THR A 31 -7.49 -1.98 1.35
CA THR A 31 -6.57 -0.98 0.81
C THR A 31 -7.29 0.34 0.47
N VAL A 32 -8.50 0.29 -0.08
CA VAL A 32 -9.33 1.49 -0.26
C VAL A 32 -9.65 2.16 1.09
N LEU A 33 -9.96 1.36 2.11
CA LEU A 33 -10.23 1.85 3.46
C LEU A 33 -8.98 2.44 4.15
N SER A 34 -7.77 2.02 3.78
CA SER A 34 -6.52 2.49 4.39
C SER A 34 -6.09 3.90 3.97
N ALA A 35 -6.70 4.48 2.92
CA ALA A 35 -6.40 5.85 2.50
C ALA A 35 -6.58 6.84 3.67
N GLN A 36 -5.50 7.52 4.07
CA GLN A 36 -5.46 8.45 5.22
C GLN A 36 -5.95 7.83 6.56
N THR A 37 -5.73 6.53 6.71
CA THR A 37 -6.09 5.78 7.93
C THR A 37 -4.98 4.78 8.22
N THR A 38 -4.71 4.49 9.51
CA THR A 38 -3.68 3.50 9.87
C THR A 38 -4.16 2.08 9.58
N ASP A 39 -3.24 1.20 9.14
CA ASP A 39 -3.55 -0.21 8.88
C ASP A 39 -4.15 -0.89 10.13
N LYS A 40 -3.64 -0.55 11.32
CA LYS A 40 -4.19 -1.04 12.60
C LYS A 40 -5.68 -0.73 12.73
N ARG A 41 -6.11 0.49 12.38
CA ARG A 41 -7.52 0.89 12.45
C ARG A 41 -8.35 0.14 11.41
N VAL A 42 -7.83 -0.04 10.19
CA VAL A 42 -8.50 -0.84 9.15
C VAL A 42 -8.69 -2.28 9.62
N ASN A 43 -7.62 -2.91 10.12
CA ASN A 43 -7.66 -4.29 10.63
C ASN A 43 -8.61 -4.49 11.83
N MET A 44 -9.01 -3.44 12.53
CA MET A 44 -10.03 -3.52 13.59
C MET A 44 -11.46 -3.59 13.06
N VAL A 45 -11.75 -3.00 11.90
CA VAL A 45 -13.11 -2.91 11.37
C VAL A 45 -13.40 -3.94 10.28
N THR A 46 -12.38 -4.35 9.52
CA THR A 46 -12.54 -5.28 8.39
C THR A 46 -13.08 -6.65 8.77
N PRO A 47 -12.76 -7.26 9.93
CA PRO A 47 -13.37 -8.53 10.33
C PRO A 47 -14.90 -8.44 10.49
N VAL A 48 -15.41 -7.33 11.01
CA VAL A 48 -16.86 -7.11 11.14
C VAL A 48 -17.48 -6.86 9.77
N LEU A 49 -16.81 -6.06 8.93
CA LEU A 49 -17.26 -5.76 7.57
C LEU A 49 -17.38 -7.04 6.74
N PHE A 50 -16.32 -7.83 6.66
CA PHE A 50 -16.30 -9.06 5.85
C PHE A 50 -17.11 -10.21 6.46
N GLY A 51 -17.25 -10.24 7.79
CA GLY A 51 -18.17 -11.16 8.44
C GLY A 51 -19.64 -10.93 8.06
N ARG A 52 -20.00 -9.68 7.74
CA ARG A 52 -21.37 -9.31 7.32
C ARG A 52 -21.53 -9.28 5.80
N PHE A 53 -20.49 -8.91 5.07
CA PHE A 53 -20.49 -8.75 3.62
C PHE A 53 -19.25 -9.47 3.05
N PRO A 54 -19.28 -10.82 2.95
CA PRO A 54 -18.10 -11.62 2.62
C PRO A 54 -17.61 -11.48 1.17
N GLY A 55 -18.48 -10.99 0.29
CA GLY A 55 -18.14 -10.86 -1.13
C GLY A 55 -18.70 -9.60 -1.80
N PRO A 56 -18.32 -9.37 -3.08
CA PRO A 56 -18.83 -8.22 -3.83
C PRO A 56 -20.34 -8.21 -3.94
N ALA A 57 -20.99 -9.36 -4.13
CA ALA A 57 -22.44 -9.48 -4.24
C ALA A 57 -23.16 -9.03 -2.96
N ASP A 58 -22.61 -9.35 -1.79
CA ASP A 58 -23.18 -8.95 -0.51
C ASP A 58 -22.98 -7.45 -0.27
N LEU A 59 -21.78 -6.95 -0.56
CA LEU A 59 -21.43 -5.54 -0.28
C LEU A 59 -22.14 -4.58 -1.26
N GLN A 60 -22.37 -4.96 -2.52
CA GLN A 60 -23.14 -4.13 -3.46
C GLN A 60 -24.61 -3.97 -3.05
N ALA A 61 -25.17 -5.01 -2.41
CA ALA A 61 -26.55 -5.03 -1.94
C ALA A 61 -26.74 -4.44 -0.53
N ALA A 62 -25.62 -4.05 0.10
CA ALA A 62 -25.63 -3.55 1.48
C ALA A 62 -26.34 -2.19 1.59
N ASP A 63 -27.07 -2.01 2.69
CA ASP A 63 -27.53 -0.69 3.11
C ASP A 63 -26.32 0.19 3.46
N PRO A 64 -26.15 1.36 2.81
CA PRO A 64 -25.04 2.26 3.10
C PRO A 64 -24.92 2.67 4.57
N GLU A 65 -26.01 2.83 5.29
CA GLU A 65 -25.99 3.18 6.72
C GLU A 65 -25.35 2.08 7.55
N GLN A 66 -25.61 0.82 7.25
CA GLN A 66 -25.01 -0.33 7.92
C GLN A 66 -23.50 -0.42 7.67
N VAL A 67 -23.06 -0.11 6.46
CA VAL A 67 -21.63 -0.07 6.13
C VAL A 67 -20.95 1.11 6.83
N GLU A 68 -21.58 2.30 6.83
CA GLU A 68 -21.09 3.47 7.53
C GLU A 68 -20.91 3.22 9.02
N ASP A 69 -21.88 2.57 9.68
CA ASP A 69 -21.80 2.23 11.10
C ASP A 69 -20.60 1.33 11.43
N ILE A 70 -20.29 0.37 10.57
CA ILE A 70 -19.15 -0.51 10.76
C ILE A 70 -17.81 0.25 10.62
N ILE A 71 -17.71 1.12 9.63
CA ILE A 71 -16.45 1.82 9.32
C ILE A 71 -16.39 3.27 9.83
N HIS A 72 -17.34 3.71 10.67
CA HIS A 72 -17.43 5.11 11.13
C HIS A 72 -16.16 5.63 11.80
N SER A 73 -15.37 4.73 12.42
CA SER A 73 -14.07 5.08 13.04
C SER A 73 -12.93 5.34 12.02
N ILE A 74 -13.18 5.08 10.75
CA ILE A 74 -12.25 5.34 9.64
C ILE A 74 -12.51 6.76 9.10
N GLY A 75 -11.43 7.53 8.91
CA GLY A 75 -11.53 8.87 8.30
C GLY A 75 -12.19 8.82 6.92
N PHE A 76 -13.03 9.82 6.62
CA PHE A 76 -13.79 9.91 5.35
C PHE A 76 -14.73 8.72 5.11
N HIS A 77 -15.27 8.09 6.17
CA HIS A 77 -16.09 6.89 6.09
C HIS A 77 -17.22 7.00 5.07
N ARG A 78 -17.96 8.12 5.00
CA ARG A 78 -19.05 8.31 4.03
C ARG A 78 -18.62 8.17 2.57
N THR A 79 -17.49 8.77 2.21
CA THR A 79 -16.94 8.66 0.85
C THR A 79 -16.43 7.24 0.60
N LYS A 80 -15.78 6.63 1.59
CA LYS A 80 -15.29 5.25 1.50
C LYS A 80 -16.43 4.25 1.38
N THR A 81 -17.52 4.41 2.13
CA THR A 81 -18.75 3.60 1.98
C THR A 81 -19.25 3.63 0.54
N LYS A 82 -19.42 4.82 -0.02
CA LYS A 82 -19.86 4.95 -1.42
C LYS A 82 -18.90 4.27 -2.39
N ASN A 83 -17.59 4.43 -2.17
CA ASN A 83 -16.59 3.85 -3.04
C ASN A 83 -16.62 2.32 -2.99
N ILE A 84 -16.61 1.70 -1.79
CA ILE A 84 -16.57 0.24 -1.68
C ILE A 84 -17.87 -0.44 -2.15
N ILE A 85 -19.04 0.19 -1.97
CA ILE A 85 -20.30 -0.31 -2.51
C ILE A 85 -20.29 -0.23 -4.04
N ARG A 86 -19.89 0.92 -4.63
CA ARG A 86 -19.81 1.07 -6.09
C ARG A 86 -18.74 0.16 -6.70
N LEU A 87 -17.58 0.03 -6.04
CA LEU A 87 -16.53 -0.90 -6.43
C LEU A 87 -17.09 -2.33 -6.51
N SER A 88 -17.84 -2.75 -5.48
CA SER A 88 -18.45 -4.08 -5.44
C SER A 88 -19.51 -4.28 -6.54
N HIS A 89 -20.31 -3.24 -6.83
CA HIS A 89 -21.21 -3.24 -7.97
C HIS A 89 -20.45 -3.41 -9.30
N ASP A 90 -19.40 -2.62 -9.52
CA ASP A 90 -18.60 -2.71 -10.76
C ASP A 90 -17.90 -4.07 -10.89
N LEU A 91 -17.47 -4.69 -9.79
CA LEU A 91 -16.95 -6.05 -9.80
C LEU A 91 -17.99 -7.07 -10.26
N CYS A 92 -19.22 -6.97 -9.76
CA CYS A 92 -20.31 -7.87 -10.16
C CYS A 92 -20.70 -7.67 -11.64
N GLU A 93 -20.87 -6.42 -12.06
CA GLU A 93 -21.36 -6.11 -13.42
C GLU A 93 -20.32 -6.37 -14.52
N ARG A 94 -19.04 -6.15 -14.24
CA ARG A 94 -18.00 -6.16 -15.27
C ARG A 94 -17.07 -7.36 -15.19
N TYR A 95 -16.96 -7.99 -14.02
CA TYR A 95 -15.94 -9.00 -13.72
C TYR A 95 -16.51 -10.25 -13.03
N ASP A 96 -17.83 -10.45 -13.11
CA ASP A 96 -18.52 -11.62 -12.52
C ASP A 96 -18.18 -11.85 -11.03
N GLY A 97 -18.08 -10.75 -10.28
CA GLY A 97 -17.74 -10.74 -8.86
C GLY A 97 -16.27 -11.04 -8.56
N THR A 98 -15.40 -11.11 -9.56
CA THR A 98 -13.97 -11.40 -9.40
C THR A 98 -13.16 -10.08 -9.42
N VAL A 99 -12.12 -9.99 -8.61
CA VAL A 99 -11.18 -8.86 -8.66
C VAL A 99 -10.28 -9.03 -9.89
N PRO A 100 -10.21 -8.04 -10.79
CA PRO A 100 -9.30 -8.11 -11.94
C PRO A 100 -7.84 -8.04 -11.49
N ASP A 101 -6.95 -8.60 -12.29
CA ASP A 101 -5.54 -8.76 -11.98
C ASP A 101 -4.61 -7.96 -12.93
N SER A 102 -5.13 -6.86 -13.47
CA SER A 102 -4.38 -5.90 -14.28
C SER A 102 -4.44 -4.47 -13.72
N MET A 103 -3.37 -3.70 -13.93
CA MET A 103 -3.28 -2.30 -13.49
C MET A 103 -4.41 -1.45 -14.08
N GLU A 104 -4.70 -1.62 -15.37
CA GLU A 104 -5.70 -0.87 -16.10
C GLU A 104 -7.11 -1.09 -15.52
N GLU A 105 -7.49 -2.34 -15.35
CA GLU A 105 -8.81 -2.72 -14.84
C GLU A 105 -8.99 -2.33 -13.37
N LEU A 106 -7.97 -2.55 -12.53
CA LEU A 106 -8.00 -2.15 -11.13
C LEU A 106 -8.17 -0.65 -10.97
N THR A 107 -7.42 0.16 -11.73
CA THR A 107 -7.51 1.62 -11.63
C THR A 107 -8.79 2.21 -12.23
N ALA A 108 -9.54 1.43 -13.01
CA ALA A 108 -10.87 1.79 -13.48
C ALA A 108 -11.96 1.64 -12.41
N LEU A 109 -11.67 0.95 -11.29
CA LEU A 109 -12.62 0.75 -10.20
C LEU A 109 -12.73 1.99 -9.28
N PRO A 110 -13.92 2.29 -8.74
CA PRO A 110 -14.14 3.41 -7.84
C PRO A 110 -13.22 3.39 -6.60
N GLY A 111 -12.49 4.47 -6.37
CA GLY A 111 -11.59 4.62 -5.21
C GLY A 111 -10.27 3.87 -5.31
N VAL A 112 -9.97 3.26 -6.45
CA VAL A 112 -8.73 2.53 -6.71
C VAL A 112 -7.78 3.39 -7.53
N GLY A 113 -6.72 3.88 -6.90
CA GLY A 113 -5.61 4.55 -7.57
C GLY A 113 -4.44 3.60 -7.85
N ARG A 114 -3.42 4.09 -8.57
CA ARG A 114 -2.22 3.33 -8.93
C ARG A 114 -1.56 2.63 -7.73
N LYS A 115 -1.43 3.34 -6.59
CA LYS A 115 -0.87 2.75 -5.37
C LYS A 115 -1.69 1.55 -4.89
N THR A 116 -3.04 1.69 -4.84
CA THR A 116 -3.94 0.60 -4.43
C THR A 116 -3.82 -0.60 -5.37
N ALA A 117 -3.79 -0.35 -6.68
CA ALA A 117 -3.61 -1.40 -7.68
C ALA A 117 -2.28 -2.15 -7.49
N ASN A 118 -1.17 -1.43 -7.29
CA ASN A 118 0.13 -2.04 -7.00
C ASN A 118 0.11 -2.92 -5.73
N VAL A 119 -0.56 -2.48 -4.66
CA VAL A 119 -0.71 -3.29 -3.43
C VAL A 119 -1.46 -4.59 -3.74
N VAL A 120 -2.58 -4.51 -4.47
CA VAL A 120 -3.41 -5.68 -4.79
C VAL A 120 -2.67 -6.63 -5.72
N LEU A 121 -2.03 -6.13 -6.77
CA LEU A 121 -1.25 -6.95 -7.71
C LEU A 121 -0.15 -7.73 -6.99
N GLY A 122 0.64 -7.04 -6.16
CA GLY A 122 1.78 -7.66 -5.48
C GLY A 122 1.40 -8.65 -4.39
N ASN A 123 0.33 -8.36 -3.62
CA ASN A 123 0.02 -9.15 -2.44
C ASN A 123 -1.09 -10.20 -2.63
N ALA A 124 -1.93 -10.07 -3.65
CA ALA A 124 -3.04 -10.99 -3.87
C ALA A 124 -2.91 -11.81 -5.16
N PHE A 125 -2.05 -11.39 -6.09
CA PHE A 125 -1.89 -12.04 -7.39
C PHE A 125 -0.45 -12.46 -7.71
N ASP A 126 0.50 -12.24 -6.81
CA ASP A 126 1.93 -12.49 -7.02
C ASP A 126 2.46 -11.86 -8.32
N LYS A 127 1.85 -10.73 -8.73
CA LYS A 127 2.26 -9.94 -9.89
C LYS A 127 3.16 -8.79 -9.43
N PRO A 128 4.12 -8.37 -10.28
CA PRO A 128 4.99 -7.25 -9.93
C PRO A 128 4.18 -5.99 -9.56
N GLY A 129 4.35 -5.51 -8.34
CA GLY A 129 3.72 -4.30 -7.83
C GLY A 129 4.65 -3.54 -6.90
N PHE A 130 4.87 -2.24 -7.17
CA PHE A 130 5.68 -1.37 -6.34
C PHE A 130 4.87 -0.17 -5.84
N PRO A 131 4.09 -0.33 -4.76
CA PRO A 131 3.31 0.77 -4.22
C PRO A 131 4.22 1.86 -3.62
N VAL A 132 4.15 3.07 -4.16
CA VAL A 132 4.88 4.24 -3.66
C VAL A 132 4.01 4.99 -2.67
N ASP A 133 4.38 4.95 -1.39
CA ASP A 133 3.75 5.71 -0.32
C ASP A 133 4.71 6.78 0.27
N THR A 134 4.27 7.48 1.30
CA THR A 134 5.08 8.51 1.96
C THR A 134 6.37 7.96 2.60
N HIS A 135 6.39 6.68 3.00
CA HIS A 135 7.60 6.03 3.52
C HIS A 135 8.58 5.74 2.39
N VAL A 136 8.12 5.16 1.28
CA VAL A 136 8.93 4.91 0.08
C VAL A 136 9.52 6.22 -0.43
N ILE A 137 8.69 7.27 -0.61
CA ILE A 137 9.13 8.60 -1.03
C ILE A 137 10.27 9.12 -0.14
N ARG A 138 10.08 9.04 1.18
CA ARG A 138 11.05 9.55 2.15
C ARG A 138 12.33 8.75 2.17
N VAL A 139 12.24 7.43 2.26
CA VAL A 139 13.41 6.56 2.38
C VAL A 139 14.25 6.62 1.10
N THR A 140 13.64 6.47 -0.08
CA THR A 140 14.35 6.57 -1.37
C THR A 140 14.97 7.96 -1.59
N GLY A 141 14.30 9.01 -1.12
CA GLY A 141 14.87 10.36 -1.15
C GLY A 141 16.10 10.50 -0.25
N ARG A 142 16.03 10.02 1.01
CA ARG A 142 17.16 10.08 1.96
C ARG A 142 18.34 9.21 1.54
N LEU A 143 18.07 8.09 0.89
CA LEU A 143 19.11 7.22 0.33
C LEU A 143 19.67 7.75 -1.00
N HIS A 144 19.13 8.82 -1.54
CA HIS A 144 19.46 9.36 -2.87
C HIS A 144 19.29 8.31 -3.99
N TRP A 145 18.32 7.40 -3.84
CA TRP A 145 18.03 6.37 -4.84
C TRP A 145 17.33 6.89 -6.08
N ARG A 146 16.81 8.11 -6.03
CA ARG A 146 16.09 8.75 -7.11
C ARG A 146 16.75 10.06 -7.51
N SER A 147 16.63 10.42 -8.79
CA SER A 147 17.26 11.61 -9.36
C SER A 147 16.74 12.92 -8.76
N ASP A 148 15.44 12.96 -8.39
CA ASP A 148 14.77 14.10 -7.76
C ASP A 148 14.76 14.06 -6.22
N TRP A 149 15.76 13.41 -5.59
CA TRP A 149 15.80 13.15 -4.15
C TRP A 149 15.58 14.39 -3.26
N ALA A 150 15.93 15.57 -3.74
CA ALA A 150 15.73 16.85 -3.04
C ALA A 150 14.41 17.54 -3.38
N SER A 151 13.56 16.98 -4.25
CA SER A 151 12.30 17.58 -4.63
C SER A 151 11.34 17.69 -3.45
N PRO A 152 10.73 18.85 -3.19
CA PRO A 152 9.69 19.01 -2.19
C PRO A 152 8.34 18.37 -2.62
N THR A 153 8.16 18.14 -3.92
CA THR A 153 6.95 17.58 -4.52
C THR A 153 7.28 16.45 -5.51
N PRO A 154 7.86 15.34 -5.01
CA PRO A 154 8.25 14.23 -5.86
C PRO A 154 7.02 13.55 -6.48
N ASP A 155 7.16 13.10 -7.75
CA ASP A 155 6.11 12.35 -8.44
C ASP A 155 6.21 10.85 -8.09
N PRO A 156 5.18 10.25 -7.44
CA PRO A 156 5.18 8.83 -7.11
C PRO A 156 5.31 7.91 -8.32
N VAL A 157 4.80 8.30 -9.49
CA VAL A 157 4.89 7.48 -10.71
C VAL A 157 6.32 7.51 -11.26
N ALA A 158 6.97 8.67 -11.25
CA ALA A 158 8.37 8.76 -11.64
C ALA A 158 9.27 7.94 -10.71
N ILE A 159 9.03 8.00 -9.38
CA ILE A 159 9.75 7.19 -8.39
C ILE A 159 9.55 5.69 -8.66
N GLU A 160 8.30 5.27 -8.89
CA GLU A 160 8.00 3.88 -9.24
C GLU A 160 8.83 3.43 -10.44
N CYS A 161 8.79 4.18 -11.55
CA CYS A 161 9.53 3.85 -12.77
C CYS A 161 11.06 3.81 -12.54
N GLU A 162 11.60 4.78 -11.82
CA GLU A 162 13.05 4.89 -11.58
C GLU A 162 13.57 3.74 -10.71
N ILE A 163 12.88 3.45 -9.61
CA ILE A 163 13.31 2.38 -8.70
C ILE A 163 13.12 1.00 -9.33
N THR A 164 11.98 0.75 -9.96
CA THR A 164 11.69 -0.54 -10.58
C THR A 164 12.59 -0.86 -11.77
N ALA A 165 13.15 0.13 -12.44
CA ALA A 165 14.14 -0.08 -13.49
C ALA A 165 15.47 -0.67 -12.98
N CYS A 166 15.75 -0.55 -11.68
CA CYS A 166 16.99 -1.03 -11.05
C CYS A 166 16.86 -2.43 -10.43
N PHE A 167 15.66 -2.98 -10.31
CA PHE A 167 15.42 -4.26 -9.65
C PHE A 167 14.56 -5.20 -10.51
N PRO A 168 14.77 -6.52 -10.41
CA PRO A 168 13.94 -7.49 -11.14
C PRO A 168 12.47 -7.41 -10.65
N PRO A 169 11.49 -7.62 -11.53
CA PRO A 169 10.07 -7.53 -11.17
C PRO A 169 9.63 -8.43 -10.01
N SER A 170 10.30 -9.56 -9.82
CA SER A 170 10.05 -10.49 -8.69
C SER A 170 10.34 -9.90 -7.32
N GLU A 171 11.13 -8.83 -7.23
CA GLU A 171 11.51 -8.20 -5.97
C GLU A 171 10.67 -6.95 -5.62
N TRP A 172 9.90 -6.41 -6.56
CA TRP A 172 9.27 -5.10 -6.39
C TRP A 172 8.35 -5.01 -5.18
N THR A 173 7.54 -6.03 -4.94
CA THR A 173 6.61 -6.05 -3.80
C THR A 173 7.35 -6.08 -2.48
N ASP A 174 8.32 -6.97 -2.35
CA ASP A 174 9.15 -7.11 -1.15
C ASP A 174 10.02 -5.88 -0.91
N LEU A 175 10.62 -5.31 -1.94
CA LEU A 175 11.39 -4.07 -1.88
C LEU A 175 10.53 -2.93 -1.32
N SER A 176 9.31 -2.76 -1.84
CA SER A 176 8.38 -1.75 -1.34
C SER A 176 8.04 -1.98 0.15
N HIS A 177 7.74 -3.21 0.54
CA HIS A 177 7.46 -3.54 1.94
C HIS A 177 8.65 -3.27 2.85
N ARG A 178 9.87 -3.63 2.46
CA ARG A 178 11.09 -3.34 3.23
C ARG A 178 11.31 -1.85 3.42
N LEU A 179 11.14 -1.05 2.36
CA LEU A 179 11.23 0.41 2.44
C LEU A 179 10.16 1.01 3.37
N ILE A 180 8.93 0.51 3.29
CA ILE A 180 7.82 0.95 4.17
C ILE A 180 8.13 0.57 5.63
N MET A 181 8.53 -0.66 5.89
CA MET A 181 8.84 -1.14 7.24
C MET A 181 10.01 -0.37 7.83
N HIS A 182 11.12 -0.22 7.09
CA HIS A 182 12.25 0.60 7.50
C HIS A 182 11.85 2.06 7.79
N GLY A 183 11.00 2.64 6.96
CA GLY A 183 10.46 3.97 7.17
C GLY A 183 9.54 4.09 8.39
N ARG A 184 8.91 3.01 8.83
CA ARG A 184 8.03 2.98 10.01
C ARG A 184 8.81 2.77 11.31
N THR A 185 9.86 1.95 11.27
CA THR A 185 10.55 1.47 12.49
C THR A 185 11.85 2.22 12.78
N THR A 186 12.53 2.71 11.77
CA THR A 186 13.90 3.25 11.88
C THR A 186 14.00 4.65 11.26
N CYS A 187 13.73 4.76 9.96
CA CYS A 187 13.86 6.01 9.23
C CYS A 187 12.63 6.90 9.37
N HIS A 188 12.31 7.32 10.60
CA HIS A 188 11.13 8.15 10.92
C HIS A 188 11.14 9.50 10.20
N ALA A 189 9.95 10.09 9.98
CA ALA A 189 9.84 11.40 9.33
C ALA A 189 10.52 12.52 10.16
N ARG A 190 10.38 12.45 11.48
CA ARG A 190 11.04 13.32 12.44
C ARG A 190 11.93 12.47 13.32
N LYS A 191 13.17 12.90 13.55
CA LYS A 191 14.17 12.23 14.40
C LYS A 191 14.34 10.75 14.01
N PRO A 192 14.90 10.44 12.83
CA PRO A 192 15.21 9.07 12.46
C PRO A 192 16.30 8.49 13.40
N ASP A 193 16.21 7.19 13.66
CA ASP A 193 17.13 6.48 14.55
C ASP A 193 18.42 6.09 13.79
N CYS A 194 19.17 7.12 13.35
CA CYS A 194 20.37 6.92 12.53
C CYS A 194 21.48 6.14 13.25
N LEU A 195 21.56 6.21 14.59
CA LEU A 195 22.57 5.47 15.36
C LEU A 195 22.38 3.95 15.26
N ASP A 196 21.12 3.49 15.28
CA ASP A 196 20.78 2.08 15.23
C ASP A 196 20.34 1.64 13.81
N CYS A 197 20.51 2.53 12.81
CA CYS A 197 20.13 2.25 11.45
C CYS A 197 21.14 1.36 10.75
N PRO A 198 20.75 0.22 10.17
CA PRO A 198 21.69 -0.66 9.45
C PRO A 198 22.32 0.03 8.24
N LEU A 199 21.68 1.07 7.71
CA LEU A 199 22.15 1.82 6.54
C LEU A 199 22.98 3.07 6.88
N ASN A 200 23.33 3.30 8.14
CA ASN A 200 23.95 4.56 8.58
C ASN A 200 25.30 4.86 7.89
N ASP A 201 26.08 3.83 7.59
CA ASP A 201 27.41 3.97 6.99
C ASP A 201 27.35 4.32 5.49
N THR A 202 26.26 3.93 4.82
CA THR A 202 26.08 4.14 3.37
C THR A 202 25.08 5.25 3.05
N CYS A 203 24.22 5.62 4.00
CA CYS A 203 23.18 6.60 3.80
C CYS A 203 23.74 8.04 3.69
N PRO A 204 23.57 8.72 2.53
CA PRO A 204 24.09 10.08 2.35
C PRO A 204 23.41 11.13 3.23
N SER A 205 22.24 10.83 3.77
CA SER A 205 21.46 11.70 4.67
C SER A 205 21.61 11.34 6.16
N ALA A 206 22.45 10.35 6.51
CA ALA A 206 22.62 9.94 7.89
C ALA A 206 23.05 11.12 8.77
N PHE A 207 22.38 11.28 9.92
CA PHE A 207 22.63 12.34 10.91
C PHE A 207 22.40 13.79 10.41
N LYS A 208 21.85 14.00 9.20
CA LYS A 208 21.65 15.32 8.58
C LYS A 208 20.18 15.74 8.46
N VAL A 209 19.23 14.88 8.88
CA VAL A 209 17.78 15.05 8.70
C VAL A 209 17.01 14.93 10.02
#